data_425ec86ff80b838a628791c32b828ea3
#
_entry.id   425ec86ff80b838a628791c32b828ea3
#
_cell.length_a   1.000
_cell.length_b   1.000
_cell.length_c   1.000
_cell.angle_alpha   90.00
_cell.angle_beta   90.00
_cell.angle_gamma   90.00
#
_symmetry.space_group_name_H-M   'P 1'
#
loop_
_entity.id
_entity.type
_entity.pdbx_description
1 polymer ?
#
loop_
_entity_poly.entity_id
_entity_poly.type
_entity_poly.pdbx_seq_one_letter_code
_entity_poly.pdbx_strand_id
1 'polypeptide(L)'
;MSRVRITLAAALLGTVTLTACSAGGEGAGSTDGKQSQQPASKPAAAPKPITKELPQAHLTQALLGDGETLPGYTLHDDKSVTDGQYCNGAKDDDSTPPGWVRGGDSSYEYNGSTLDMAFIAICLFDSADAAHRQYTAWKGTETSKQQRPRKPIGDENTLVVNPGASEDSVHGYVRSGKATIRVRVDGATGGDPSGTQAILAATLKRLQQLQDGKAATTTAVDELAAARQ
;
A
#
# COMPACT_ATOMS: atom_id res chain seq x y z
N MET A 1 35.30 32.43 10.41
CA MET A 1 36.40 31.91 11.24
C MET A 1 35.76 31.04 12.32
N SER A 2 35.99 29.83 12.36
CA SER A 2 36.23 28.82 13.37
C SER A 2 35.82 27.43 12.87
N ARG A 3 36.84 26.67 12.59
CA ARG A 3 36.75 25.24 12.25
C ARG A 3 36.75 24.45 13.55
N VAL A 4 35.79 23.53 13.73
CA VAL A 4 35.99 22.47 14.73
C VAL A 4 35.90 21.15 13.98
N ARG A 5 37.03 20.47 13.92
CA ARG A 5 37.18 19.07 13.55
C ARG A 5 37.10 18.27 14.84
N ILE A 6 36.29 17.23 14.87
CA ILE A 6 36.42 16.15 15.84
C ILE A 6 36.42 14.84 15.08
N THR A 7 37.51 14.14 15.25
CA THR A 7 37.87 12.82 14.71
C THR A 7 37.69 11.73 15.79
N LEU A 8 37.50 10.47 15.31
CA LEU A 8 37.79 9.14 15.91
C LEU A 8 36.88 8.70 17.07
N ALA A 9 36.48 7.39 17.21
CA ALA A 9 37.15 6.10 17.02
C ALA A 9 36.13 4.99 16.94
N ALA A 10 36.27 3.99 16.08
CA ALA A 10 36.84 2.66 16.27
C ALA A 10 36.01 1.64 17.06
N ALA A 11 35.51 0.64 16.30
CA ALA A 11 35.54 -0.83 16.48
C ALA A 11 35.07 -1.48 17.79
N LEU A 12 34.19 -2.47 17.65
CA LEU A 12 34.36 -3.79 18.29
C LEU A 12 33.46 -4.83 17.59
N LEU A 13 34.14 -5.81 17.00
CA LEU A 13 33.60 -7.10 16.55
C LEU A 13 33.23 -7.95 17.78
N GLY A 14 32.04 -8.52 17.77
CA GLY A 14 31.60 -9.52 18.72
C GLY A 14 31.01 -10.72 18.00
N THR A 15 31.83 -11.72 17.68
CA THR A 15 31.39 -13.04 17.23
C THR A 15 30.94 -13.87 18.42
N VAL A 16 29.67 -14.29 18.45
CA VAL A 16 29.18 -15.28 19.43
C VAL A 16 28.93 -16.58 18.69
N THR A 17 29.83 -17.53 18.92
CA THR A 17 29.67 -18.93 18.54
C THR A 17 28.90 -19.65 19.64
N LEU A 18 27.75 -20.21 19.35
CA LEU A 18 27.00 -21.14 20.20
C LEU A 18 27.34 -22.56 19.82
N THR A 19 28.17 -23.21 20.62
CA THR A 19 28.44 -24.64 20.61
C THR A 19 27.32 -25.40 21.30
N ALA A 20 26.73 -26.35 20.59
CA ALA A 20 25.81 -27.35 21.13
C ALA A 20 26.62 -28.46 21.82
N CYS A 21 26.39 -28.72 23.10
CA CYS A 21 26.82 -29.93 23.78
C CYS A 21 25.63 -30.88 23.98
N SER A 22 25.74 -32.02 23.36
CA SER A 22 24.96 -33.21 23.63
C SER A 22 25.51 -33.92 24.86
N ALA A 23 24.67 -34.32 25.80
CA ALA A 23 24.99 -35.38 26.77
C ALA A 23 23.71 -36.13 27.08
N GLY A 24 23.80 -37.46 26.97
CA GLY A 24 22.70 -38.40 27.05
C GLY A 24 22.16 -38.62 28.47
N GLY A 25 21.00 -39.25 28.52
CA GLY A 25 20.32 -39.73 29.71
C GLY A 25 19.17 -40.63 29.27
N GLU A 26 19.35 -41.97 29.48
CA GLU A 26 18.32 -43.00 29.28
C GLU A 26 17.19 -42.81 30.28
N GLY A 27 15.93 -42.92 29.81
CA GLY A 27 14.74 -42.98 30.66
C GLY A 27 13.53 -43.39 29.81
N ALA A 28 13.16 -44.69 29.94
CA ALA A 28 12.01 -45.30 29.29
C ALA A 28 10.68 -44.66 29.77
N GLY A 29 9.78 -44.34 28.84
CA GLY A 29 8.42 -43.93 29.14
C GLY A 29 7.61 -43.76 27.85
N SER A 30 6.97 -44.85 27.44
CA SER A 30 6.05 -44.94 26.31
C SER A 30 4.80 -44.08 26.56
N THR A 31 4.51 -43.10 25.69
CA THR A 31 3.14 -42.67 25.38
C THR A 31 3.10 -42.07 23.96
N ASP A 32 2.38 -42.79 23.11
CA ASP A 32 2.02 -42.40 21.74
C ASP A 32 1.26 -41.05 21.74
N GLY A 33 1.94 -39.96 21.51
CA GLY A 33 1.37 -38.68 21.16
C GLY A 33 1.66 -38.40 19.68
N LYS A 34 0.76 -38.78 18.78
CA LYS A 34 0.80 -38.30 17.40
C LYS A 34 0.72 -36.77 17.41
N GLN A 35 1.88 -36.14 17.44
CA GLN A 35 2.03 -34.73 17.20
C GLN A 35 1.82 -34.48 15.71
N SER A 36 0.60 -34.09 15.32
CA SER A 36 0.29 -33.61 13.99
C SER A 36 1.20 -32.42 13.69
N GLN A 37 2.25 -32.64 12.93
CA GLN A 37 3.06 -31.57 12.37
C GLN A 37 2.16 -30.80 11.41
N GLN A 38 1.69 -29.64 11.87
CA GLN A 38 1.00 -28.66 11.03
C GLN A 38 1.99 -28.26 9.93
N PRO A 39 1.64 -28.39 8.63
CA PRO A 39 2.55 -28.03 7.56
C PRO A 39 2.94 -26.57 7.72
N ALA A 40 4.23 -26.30 7.81
CA ALA A 40 4.76 -24.95 7.86
C ALA A 40 4.23 -24.19 6.62
N SER A 41 3.42 -23.15 6.86
CA SER A 41 2.88 -22.30 5.81
C SER A 41 4.05 -21.73 5.02
N LYS A 42 4.12 -22.07 3.72
CA LYS A 42 5.12 -21.54 2.80
C LYS A 42 5.06 -20.01 2.87
N PRO A 43 6.19 -19.31 3.07
CA PRO A 43 6.19 -17.85 3.10
C PRO A 43 5.49 -17.31 1.86
N ALA A 44 4.53 -16.40 2.04
CA ALA A 44 3.87 -15.74 0.93
C ALA A 44 4.94 -15.06 0.07
N ALA A 45 4.93 -15.35 -1.23
CA ALA A 45 5.86 -14.72 -2.16
C ALA A 45 5.68 -13.20 -2.09
N ALA A 46 6.80 -12.46 -2.05
CA ALA A 46 6.76 -10.99 -2.07
C ALA A 46 5.92 -10.52 -3.27
N PRO A 47 5.08 -9.49 -3.07
CA PRO A 47 4.23 -8.99 -4.15
C PRO A 47 5.10 -8.52 -5.32
N LYS A 48 4.76 -8.99 -6.54
CA LYS A 48 5.50 -8.63 -7.75
C LYS A 48 5.21 -7.17 -8.13
N PRO A 49 6.22 -6.37 -8.48
CA PRO A 49 6.00 -5.00 -8.95
C PRO A 49 5.25 -4.98 -10.29
N ILE A 50 4.57 -3.88 -10.58
CA ILE A 50 3.93 -3.64 -11.88
C ILE A 50 5.01 -3.27 -12.89
N THR A 51 5.33 -4.18 -13.80
CA THR A 51 6.39 -4.02 -14.81
C THR A 51 5.85 -3.90 -16.22
N LYS A 52 4.64 -4.42 -16.47
CA LYS A 52 3.99 -4.38 -17.78
C LYS A 52 3.25 -3.07 -17.99
N GLU A 53 3.15 -2.64 -19.23
CA GLU A 53 2.21 -1.62 -19.64
C GLU A 53 0.81 -2.23 -19.69
N LEU A 54 -0.04 -1.85 -18.70
CA LEU A 54 -1.40 -2.35 -18.62
C LEU A 54 -2.33 -1.51 -19.52
N PRO A 55 -3.23 -2.13 -20.31
CA PRO A 55 -4.22 -1.39 -21.09
C PRO A 55 -5.19 -0.63 -20.19
N GLN A 56 -5.84 0.42 -20.72
CA GLN A 56 -6.78 1.25 -19.96
C GLN A 56 -7.87 0.44 -19.27
N ALA A 57 -8.42 -0.58 -19.94
CA ALA A 57 -9.43 -1.45 -19.37
C ALA A 57 -8.96 -2.16 -18.09
N HIS A 58 -7.67 -2.48 -17.97
CA HIS A 58 -7.13 -3.08 -16.75
C HIS A 58 -7.06 -2.08 -15.60
N LEU A 59 -6.77 -0.80 -15.85
CA LEU A 59 -6.80 0.22 -14.80
C LEU A 59 -8.22 0.39 -14.27
N THR A 60 -9.21 0.49 -15.15
CA THR A 60 -10.63 0.58 -14.78
C THR A 60 -11.11 -0.67 -14.02
N GLN A 61 -10.67 -1.89 -14.42
CA GLN A 61 -10.96 -3.13 -13.70
C GLN A 61 -10.28 -3.23 -12.34
N ALA A 62 -9.12 -2.59 -12.17
CA ALA A 62 -8.41 -2.57 -10.89
C ALA A 62 -9.09 -1.68 -9.84
N LEU A 63 -9.84 -0.67 -10.26
CA LEU A 63 -10.68 0.13 -9.37
C LEU A 63 -11.76 -0.76 -8.74
N LEU A 64 -12.08 -0.51 -7.49
CA LEU A 64 -13.05 -1.28 -6.74
C LEU A 64 -14.48 -1.00 -7.24
N GLY A 65 -15.37 -1.97 -7.18
CA GLY A 65 -16.79 -1.83 -7.48
C GLY A 65 -17.63 -1.66 -6.21
N ASP A 66 -18.96 -1.63 -6.40
CA ASP A 66 -19.88 -1.65 -5.29
C ASP A 66 -19.69 -2.91 -4.43
N GLY A 67 -19.64 -2.73 -3.11
CA GLY A 67 -19.41 -3.81 -2.14
C GLY A 67 -17.96 -4.32 -2.09
N GLU A 68 -17.05 -3.80 -2.93
CA GLU A 68 -15.64 -4.20 -2.96
C GLU A 68 -14.74 -3.25 -2.14
N THR A 69 -15.26 -2.06 -1.76
CA THR A 69 -14.55 -1.04 -0.98
C THR A 69 -14.65 -1.34 0.52
N LEU A 70 -14.89 -0.37 1.37
CA LEU A 70 -15.11 -0.54 2.81
C LEU A 70 -16.60 -0.77 3.09
N PRO A 71 -16.95 -1.39 4.21
CA PRO A 71 -18.36 -1.52 4.61
C PRO A 71 -19.06 -0.15 4.67
N GLY A 72 -20.23 -0.05 4.07
CA GLY A 72 -21.04 1.18 4.01
C GLY A 72 -20.67 2.14 2.87
N TYR A 73 -19.58 1.89 2.13
CA TYR A 73 -19.21 2.68 0.97
C TYR A 73 -19.83 2.09 -0.31
N THR A 74 -20.46 2.97 -1.10
CA THR A 74 -21.00 2.67 -2.43
C THR A 74 -20.34 3.57 -3.47
N LEU A 75 -20.28 3.12 -4.71
CA LEU A 75 -19.70 3.90 -5.81
C LEU A 75 -20.54 5.18 -6.00
N HIS A 76 -19.89 6.34 -5.91
CA HIS A 76 -20.55 7.64 -6.10
C HIS A 76 -20.64 8.01 -7.58
N ASP A 77 -19.51 7.91 -8.29
CA ASP A 77 -19.42 8.13 -9.72
C ASP A 77 -18.89 6.89 -10.43
N ASP A 78 -19.23 6.73 -11.72
CA ASP A 78 -18.67 5.67 -12.56
C ASP A 78 -17.14 5.74 -12.56
N LYS A 79 -16.51 4.55 -12.62
CA LYS A 79 -15.06 4.45 -12.77
C LYS A 79 -14.62 5.16 -14.03
N SER A 80 -13.75 6.13 -13.90
CA SER A 80 -13.36 7.02 -15.00
C SER A 80 -11.94 6.78 -15.51
N VAL A 81 -11.68 7.32 -16.69
CA VAL A 81 -10.35 7.45 -17.26
C VAL A 81 -9.80 8.80 -16.81
N THR A 82 -8.69 8.76 -16.08
CA THR A 82 -8.00 9.95 -15.61
C THR A 82 -7.11 10.53 -16.70
N ASP A 83 -7.07 11.84 -16.84
CA ASP A 83 -6.04 12.51 -17.62
C ASP A 83 -4.72 12.65 -16.84
N GLY A 84 -3.68 13.15 -17.52
CA GLY A 84 -2.37 13.27 -16.89
C GLY A 84 -2.31 14.28 -15.77
N GLN A 85 -3.10 15.35 -15.83
CA GLN A 85 -3.14 16.40 -14.81
C GLN A 85 -3.55 15.84 -13.45
N TYR A 86 -4.56 14.99 -13.42
CA TYR A 86 -5.02 14.34 -12.19
C TYR A 86 -3.95 13.47 -11.52
N CYS A 87 -3.05 12.93 -12.32
CA CYS A 87 -1.90 12.16 -11.85
C CYS A 87 -0.71 13.05 -11.45
N ASN A 88 -0.78 14.37 -11.65
CA ASN A 88 0.29 15.27 -11.23
C ASN A 88 0.25 15.49 -9.71
N GLY A 89 1.40 15.32 -9.06
CA GLY A 89 1.53 15.56 -7.62
C GLY A 89 2.17 16.91 -7.31
N ALA A 90 2.57 17.67 -8.33
CA ALA A 90 3.10 19.00 -8.11
C ALA A 90 1.97 19.95 -7.72
N LYS A 91 2.19 20.75 -6.69
CA LYS A 91 1.24 21.76 -6.26
C LYS A 91 1.16 22.87 -7.32
N ASP A 92 -0.05 23.26 -7.66
CA ASP A 92 -0.33 24.35 -8.60
C ASP A 92 0.24 24.12 -10.03
N ASP A 93 0.42 22.87 -10.43
CA ASP A 93 0.88 22.50 -11.78
C ASP A 93 -0.12 21.54 -12.43
N ASP A 94 -0.88 22.05 -13.39
CA ASP A 94 -1.90 21.30 -14.14
C ASP A 94 -1.30 20.54 -15.34
N SER A 95 0.02 20.44 -15.45
CA SER A 95 0.65 19.71 -16.53
C SER A 95 0.59 18.20 -16.33
N THR A 96 0.67 17.46 -17.43
CA THR A 96 0.85 16.01 -17.38
C THR A 96 2.25 15.68 -16.88
N PRO A 97 2.40 14.82 -15.83
CA PRO A 97 3.71 14.49 -15.31
C PRO A 97 4.56 13.71 -16.34
N PRO A 98 5.88 13.96 -16.40
CA PRO A 98 6.76 13.27 -17.34
C PRO A 98 6.71 11.76 -17.18
N GLY A 99 6.51 11.05 -18.31
CA GLY A 99 6.43 9.59 -18.35
C GLY A 99 5.04 9.03 -18.01
N TRP A 100 4.03 9.86 -17.78
CA TRP A 100 2.66 9.38 -17.62
C TRP A 100 2.16 8.71 -18.91
N VAL A 101 1.48 7.59 -18.76
CA VAL A 101 0.93 6.80 -19.87
C VAL A 101 -0.59 6.83 -19.84
N ARG A 102 -1.20 6.53 -18.70
CA ARG A 102 -2.65 6.49 -18.50
C ARG A 102 -3.00 6.43 -17.02
N GLY A 103 -4.26 6.68 -16.71
CA GLY A 103 -4.77 6.59 -15.35
C GLY A 103 -6.24 6.22 -15.29
N GLY A 104 -6.71 5.97 -14.08
CA GLY A 104 -8.11 5.75 -13.77
C GLY A 104 -8.40 6.14 -12.33
N ASP A 105 -9.62 6.61 -12.08
CA ASP A 105 -10.08 7.03 -10.76
C ASP A 105 -11.52 6.60 -10.48
N SER A 106 -11.86 6.63 -9.22
CA SER A 106 -13.22 6.38 -8.73
C SER A 106 -13.42 7.04 -7.38
N SER A 107 -14.66 7.43 -7.09
CA SER A 107 -15.09 7.98 -5.81
C SER A 107 -16.21 7.15 -5.21
N TYR A 108 -16.28 7.13 -3.89
CA TYR A 108 -17.25 6.35 -3.11
C TYR A 108 -17.79 7.22 -1.99
N GLU A 109 -19.08 7.12 -1.72
CA GLU A 109 -19.75 7.81 -0.63
C GLU A 109 -20.12 6.83 0.49
N TYR A 110 -20.02 7.26 1.74
CA TYR A 110 -20.40 6.46 2.89
C TYR A 110 -21.87 6.72 3.27
N ASN A 111 -22.71 5.68 3.17
CA ASN A 111 -24.13 5.75 3.50
C ASN A 111 -24.87 6.93 2.83
N GLY A 112 -24.51 7.29 1.60
CA GLY A 112 -25.09 8.41 0.86
C GLY A 112 -24.60 9.79 1.30
N SER A 113 -23.54 9.87 2.10
CA SER A 113 -22.91 11.13 2.54
C SER A 113 -21.78 11.53 1.61
N THR A 114 -21.85 12.72 1.02
CA THR A 114 -20.75 13.30 0.25
C THR A 114 -19.73 14.02 1.12
N LEU A 115 -19.87 14.02 2.43
CA LEU A 115 -18.87 14.52 3.38
C LEU A 115 -17.88 13.42 3.75
N ASP A 116 -18.34 12.15 3.74
CA ASP A 116 -17.56 10.97 4.09
C ASP A 116 -17.25 10.17 2.82
N MET A 117 -16.21 10.55 2.11
CA MET A 117 -15.89 9.98 0.81
C MET A 117 -14.56 9.22 0.83
N ALA A 118 -14.47 8.22 -0.04
CA ALA A 118 -13.20 7.62 -0.41
C ALA A 118 -12.90 7.88 -1.89
N PHE A 119 -11.65 8.20 -2.20
CA PHE A 119 -11.17 8.45 -3.55
C PHE A 119 -10.00 7.53 -3.85
N ILE A 120 -10.00 6.94 -5.03
CA ILE A 120 -8.91 6.09 -5.52
C ILE A 120 -8.42 6.66 -6.85
N ALA A 121 -7.11 6.82 -7.00
CA ALA A 121 -6.48 7.13 -8.28
C ALA A 121 -5.35 6.14 -8.56
N ILE A 122 -5.33 5.61 -9.77
CA ILE A 122 -4.27 4.76 -10.30
C ILE A 122 -3.61 5.51 -11.46
N CYS A 123 -2.30 5.67 -11.41
CA CYS A 123 -1.52 6.28 -12.49
C CYS A 123 -0.41 5.33 -12.95
N LEU A 124 -0.34 5.08 -14.26
CA LEU A 124 0.67 4.23 -14.89
C LEU A 124 1.68 5.09 -15.64
N PHE A 125 2.94 4.75 -15.48
CA PHE A 125 4.07 5.45 -16.07
C PHE A 125 4.86 4.53 -17.01
N ASP A 126 5.65 5.12 -17.90
CA ASP A 126 6.55 4.42 -18.83
C ASP A 126 7.70 3.70 -18.10
N SER A 127 8.09 4.20 -16.92
CA SER A 127 9.22 3.69 -16.14
C SER A 127 8.94 3.71 -14.64
N ALA A 128 9.66 2.88 -13.90
CA ALA A 128 9.63 2.87 -12.43
C ALA A 128 10.17 4.19 -11.84
N ASP A 129 11.12 4.83 -12.52
CA ASP A 129 11.69 6.11 -12.09
C ASP A 129 10.69 7.25 -12.24
N ALA A 130 9.89 7.26 -13.31
CA ALA A 130 8.80 8.23 -13.48
C ALA A 130 7.74 8.04 -12.39
N ALA A 131 7.33 6.80 -12.11
CA ALA A 131 6.42 6.47 -11.02
C ALA A 131 7.00 6.87 -9.64
N HIS A 132 8.31 6.70 -9.41
CA HIS A 132 8.97 7.13 -8.17
C HIS A 132 8.93 8.66 -8.00
N ARG A 133 9.23 9.41 -9.06
CA ARG A 133 9.12 10.89 -9.01
C ARG A 133 7.72 11.33 -8.64
N GLN A 134 6.71 10.71 -9.25
CA GLN A 134 5.32 11.04 -9.00
C GLN A 134 4.87 10.67 -7.58
N TYR A 135 5.25 9.49 -7.07
CA TYR A 135 5.02 9.10 -5.68
C TYR A 135 5.65 10.12 -4.71
N THR A 136 6.87 10.57 -5.02
CA THR A 136 7.58 11.55 -4.19
C THR A 136 6.91 12.93 -4.25
N ALA A 137 6.43 13.35 -5.43
CA ALA A 137 5.70 14.60 -5.57
C ALA A 137 4.40 14.60 -4.75
N TRP A 138 3.58 13.56 -4.84
CA TRP A 138 2.34 13.46 -4.07
C TRP A 138 2.58 13.53 -2.56
N LYS A 139 3.46 12.68 -2.02
CA LYS A 139 3.74 12.73 -0.57
C LYS A 139 4.41 14.04 -0.15
N GLY A 140 5.08 14.73 -1.05
CA GLY A 140 5.72 16.02 -0.82
C GLY A 140 4.74 17.18 -0.63
N THR A 141 3.47 17.02 -1.07
CA THR A 141 2.41 18.00 -0.82
C THR A 141 1.81 17.89 0.59
N GLU A 142 2.09 16.81 1.30
CA GLU A 142 1.57 16.58 2.65
C GLU A 142 2.29 17.41 3.68
N THR A 143 1.53 18.10 4.51
CA THR A 143 2.04 18.91 5.63
C THR A 143 2.00 18.18 6.96
N SER A 144 1.16 17.14 7.06
CA SER A 144 1.02 16.32 8.26
C SER A 144 2.08 15.22 8.33
N LYS A 145 2.23 14.61 9.51
CA LYS A 145 3.24 13.59 9.76
C LYS A 145 3.00 12.34 8.92
N GLN A 146 3.99 11.98 8.12
CA GLN A 146 3.99 10.76 7.33
C GLN A 146 4.27 9.53 8.21
N GLN A 147 3.54 8.45 7.96
CA GLN A 147 3.65 7.17 8.65
C GLN A 147 3.85 6.04 7.65
N ARG A 148 4.43 4.94 8.10
CA ARG A 148 4.50 3.71 7.29
C ARG A 148 3.36 2.78 7.68
N PRO A 149 2.71 2.12 6.72
CA PRO A 149 1.80 1.01 7.01
C PRO A 149 2.49 -0.08 7.86
N ARG A 150 1.72 -0.75 8.72
CA ARG A 150 2.24 -1.88 9.52
C ARG A 150 2.78 -3.00 8.65
N LYS A 151 2.12 -3.29 7.54
CA LYS A 151 2.58 -4.24 6.51
C LYS A 151 2.96 -3.43 5.27
N PRO A 152 4.14 -3.65 4.68
CA PRO A 152 4.54 -2.98 3.44
C PRO A 152 3.55 -3.27 2.30
N ILE A 153 3.20 -2.24 1.53
CA ILE A 153 2.33 -2.32 0.34
C ILE A 153 3.15 -1.80 -0.84
N GLY A 154 3.42 -2.67 -1.83
CA GLY A 154 4.26 -2.31 -2.98
C GLY A 154 5.73 -2.11 -2.62
N ASP A 155 6.44 -1.36 -3.47
CA ASP A 155 7.86 -1.04 -3.30
C ASP A 155 8.06 0.13 -2.32
N GLU A 156 7.13 1.09 -2.38
CA GLU A 156 7.09 2.28 -1.50
C GLU A 156 5.66 2.55 -1.06
N ASN A 157 5.50 2.96 0.18
CA ASN A 157 4.19 3.30 0.73
C ASN A 157 4.30 4.33 1.85
N THR A 158 3.29 5.19 1.95
CA THR A 158 3.17 6.22 2.97
C THR A 158 1.70 6.42 3.31
N LEU A 159 1.42 6.66 4.58
CA LEU A 159 0.12 7.10 5.09
C LEU A 159 0.28 8.44 5.76
N VAL A 160 -0.74 9.28 5.65
CA VAL A 160 -0.79 10.59 6.31
C VAL A 160 -2.17 10.77 6.91
N VAL A 161 -2.21 11.07 8.20
CA VAL A 161 -3.44 11.43 8.88
C VAL A 161 -3.47 12.95 8.94
N ASN A 162 -4.46 13.55 8.29
CA ASN A 162 -4.66 14.99 8.25
C ASN A 162 -5.83 15.34 9.18
N PRO A 163 -5.56 15.97 10.34
CA PRO A 163 -6.60 16.40 11.26
C PRO A 163 -7.51 17.43 10.60
N GLY A 164 -8.82 17.18 10.65
CA GLY A 164 -9.84 18.11 10.19
C GLY A 164 -10.51 18.84 11.35
N ALA A 165 -11.29 19.89 11.04
CA ALA A 165 -12.02 20.64 12.06
C ALA A 165 -13.18 19.84 12.70
N SER A 166 -13.81 18.95 11.93
CA SER A 166 -14.90 18.07 12.35
C SER A 166 -14.47 16.60 12.30
N GLU A 167 -13.75 16.21 11.26
CA GLU A 167 -13.34 14.83 10.99
C GLU A 167 -11.96 14.80 10.35
N ASP A 168 -11.25 13.72 10.59
CA ASP A 168 -9.92 13.51 10.01
C ASP A 168 -10.04 12.94 8.59
N SER A 169 -9.04 13.21 7.76
CA SER A 169 -8.84 12.48 6.51
C SER A 169 -7.55 11.66 6.55
N VAL A 170 -7.57 10.50 5.91
CA VAL A 170 -6.38 9.65 5.78
C VAL A 170 -6.01 9.54 4.32
N HIS A 171 -4.82 10.02 3.98
CA HIS A 171 -4.24 9.88 2.66
C HIS A 171 -3.25 8.71 2.64
N GLY A 172 -3.28 7.95 1.56
CA GLY A 172 -2.37 6.84 1.35
C GLY A 172 -1.78 6.86 -0.05
N TYR A 173 -0.48 6.55 -0.12
CA TYR A 173 0.30 6.55 -1.35
C TYR A 173 1.08 5.26 -1.46
N VAL A 174 1.03 4.63 -2.63
CA VAL A 174 1.78 3.42 -2.95
C VAL A 174 2.43 3.58 -4.32
N ARG A 175 3.68 3.12 -4.44
CA ARG A 175 4.31 2.84 -5.72
C ARG A 175 4.63 1.35 -5.80
N SER A 176 4.39 0.78 -6.97
CA SER A 176 4.83 -0.58 -7.29
C SER A 176 5.24 -0.63 -8.76
N GLY A 177 6.55 -0.74 -9.01
CA GLY A 177 7.12 -0.69 -10.34
C GLY A 177 6.74 0.61 -11.07
N LYS A 178 6.00 0.48 -12.18
CA LYS A 178 5.54 1.57 -13.04
C LYS A 178 4.22 2.21 -12.60
N ALA A 179 3.57 1.71 -11.56
CA ALA A 179 2.28 2.21 -11.10
C ALA A 179 2.39 2.98 -9.79
N THR A 180 1.59 4.04 -9.66
CA THR A 180 1.30 4.70 -8.39
C THR A 180 -0.19 4.64 -8.10
N ILE A 181 -0.52 4.52 -6.83
CA ILE A 181 -1.90 4.52 -6.33
C ILE A 181 -1.99 5.57 -5.23
N ARG A 182 -2.99 6.43 -5.32
CA ARG A 182 -3.37 7.37 -4.27
C ARG A 182 -4.76 7.02 -3.78
N VAL A 183 -4.93 7.00 -2.46
CA VAL A 183 -6.22 6.84 -1.79
C VAL A 183 -6.38 7.99 -0.81
N ARG A 184 -7.57 8.55 -0.74
CA ARG A 184 -7.98 9.48 0.31
C ARG A 184 -9.29 8.97 0.88
N VAL A 185 -9.39 8.91 2.20
CA VAL A 185 -10.62 8.61 2.93
C VAL A 185 -10.91 9.77 3.86
N ASP A 186 -12.03 10.45 3.63
CA ASP A 186 -12.56 11.50 4.49
C ASP A 186 -13.49 10.89 5.53
N GLY A 187 -13.69 11.54 6.67
CA GLY A 187 -14.54 11.03 7.74
C GLY A 187 -13.91 9.85 8.53
N ALA A 188 -12.60 9.68 8.44
CA ALA A 188 -11.90 8.60 9.14
C ALA A 188 -11.93 8.83 10.65
N THR A 189 -12.78 8.11 11.37
CA THR A 189 -12.95 8.24 12.82
C THR A 189 -11.61 8.09 13.56
N GLY A 190 -11.19 9.17 14.25
CA GLY A 190 -9.93 9.21 14.98
C GLY A 190 -8.70 9.00 14.11
N GLY A 191 -8.79 9.28 12.80
CA GLY A 191 -7.68 9.12 11.86
C GLY A 191 -7.25 7.67 11.66
N ASP A 192 -8.16 6.67 11.81
CA ASP A 192 -7.81 5.25 11.62
C ASP A 192 -7.38 4.97 10.17
N PRO A 193 -6.12 4.59 9.94
CA PRO A 193 -5.60 4.35 8.60
C PRO A 193 -5.96 2.98 8.02
N SER A 194 -6.63 2.12 8.77
CA SER A 194 -6.86 0.72 8.38
C SER A 194 -7.69 0.60 7.09
N GLY A 195 -8.70 1.45 6.91
CA GLY A 195 -9.50 1.50 5.70
C GLY A 195 -8.68 1.90 4.48
N THR A 196 -7.91 2.99 4.59
CA THR A 196 -7.01 3.46 3.51
C THR A 196 -5.98 2.39 3.14
N GLN A 197 -5.40 1.69 4.13
CA GLN A 197 -4.47 0.57 3.88
C GLN A 197 -5.14 -0.56 3.11
N ALA A 198 -6.36 -0.94 3.50
CA ALA A 198 -7.10 -2.01 2.86
C ALA A 198 -7.41 -1.69 1.39
N ILE A 199 -7.85 -0.46 1.10
CA ILE A 199 -8.10 0.00 -0.27
C ILE A 199 -6.81 -0.02 -1.11
N LEU A 200 -5.70 0.51 -0.59
CA LEU A 200 -4.40 0.49 -1.28
C LEU A 200 -3.94 -0.94 -1.59
N ALA A 201 -4.03 -1.84 -0.61
CA ALA A 201 -3.62 -3.23 -0.77
C ALA A 201 -4.49 -3.96 -1.81
N ALA A 202 -5.81 -3.79 -1.74
CA ALA A 202 -6.74 -4.40 -2.69
C ALA A 202 -6.50 -3.90 -4.12
N THR A 203 -6.40 -2.59 -4.31
CA THR A 203 -6.16 -1.96 -5.62
C THR A 203 -4.84 -2.44 -6.24
N LEU A 204 -3.75 -2.49 -5.45
CA LEU A 204 -2.47 -3.02 -5.94
C LEU A 204 -2.56 -4.50 -6.30
N LYS A 205 -3.18 -5.33 -5.47
CA LYS A 205 -3.35 -6.76 -5.77
C LYS A 205 -4.17 -6.99 -7.04
N ARG A 206 -5.19 -6.19 -7.28
CA ARG A 206 -5.98 -6.25 -8.53
C ARG A 206 -5.12 -5.91 -9.75
N LEU A 207 -4.27 -4.87 -9.68
CA LEU A 207 -3.32 -4.57 -10.76
C LEU A 207 -2.35 -5.74 -11.00
N GLN A 208 -1.85 -6.38 -9.94
CA GLN A 208 -0.98 -7.55 -10.04
C GLN A 208 -1.70 -8.77 -10.64
N GLN A 209 -2.95 -9.01 -10.24
CA GLN A 209 -3.78 -10.05 -10.84
C GLN A 209 -3.95 -9.83 -12.35
N LEU A 210 -4.29 -8.62 -12.77
CA LEU A 210 -4.46 -8.26 -14.17
C LEU A 210 -3.15 -8.35 -14.97
N GLN A 211 -2.04 -7.94 -14.37
CA GLN A 211 -0.70 -8.11 -14.97
C GLN A 211 -0.36 -9.59 -15.22
N ASP A 212 -0.80 -10.47 -14.33
CA ASP A 212 -0.63 -11.93 -14.42
C ASP A 212 -1.70 -12.60 -15.32
N GLY A 213 -2.60 -11.84 -15.95
CA GLY A 213 -3.68 -12.34 -16.81
C GLY A 213 -4.84 -12.98 -16.04
N LYS A 214 -4.99 -12.62 -14.77
CA LYS A 214 -6.05 -13.10 -13.87
C LYS A 214 -7.17 -12.07 -13.73
N ALA A 215 -8.34 -12.49 -13.32
CA ALA A 215 -9.43 -11.59 -12.95
C ALA A 215 -9.06 -10.77 -11.70
N ALA A 216 -9.48 -9.51 -11.66
CA ALA A 216 -9.31 -8.61 -10.52
C ALA A 216 -10.42 -8.88 -9.49
N THR A 217 -10.15 -9.73 -8.51
CA THR A 217 -11.15 -10.22 -7.54
C THR A 217 -10.89 -9.81 -6.09
N THR A 218 -9.72 -9.29 -5.76
CA THR A 218 -9.41 -8.85 -4.39
C THR A 218 -10.25 -7.64 -4.01
N THR A 219 -10.82 -7.64 -2.80
CA THR A 219 -11.64 -6.54 -2.26
C THR A 219 -10.95 -5.87 -1.06
N ALA A 220 -11.29 -4.62 -0.78
CA ALA A 220 -10.79 -3.94 0.41
C ALA A 220 -11.43 -4.51 1.69
N VAL A 221 -12.64 -5.03 1.60
CA VAL A 221 -13.29 -5.76 2.71
C VAL A 221 -12.46 -6.95 3.16
N ASP A 222 -11.98 -7.76 2.20
CA ASP A 222 -11.13 -8.93 2.50
C ASP A 222 -9.78 -8.52 3.09
N GLU A 223 -9.15 -7.46 2.56
CA GLU A 223 -7.88 -6.93 3.08
C GLU A 223 -8.03 -6.38 4.50
N LEU A 224 -9.14 -5.70 4.78
CA LEU A 224 -9.44 -5.19 6.12
C LEU A 224 -9.66 -6.33 7.12
N ALA A 225 -10.37 -7.39 6.72
CA ALA A 225 -10.58 -8.57 7.54
C ALA A 225 -9.27 -9.32 7.82
N ALA A 226 -8.40 -9.46 6.81
CA ALA A 226 -7.09 -10.10 6.94
C ALA A 226 -6.09 -9.31 7.82
N ALA A 227 -6.26 -8.00 7.94
CA ALA A 227 -5.41 -7.16 8.78
C ALA A 227 -5.73 -7.27 10.29
N ARG A 228 -6.92 -7.79 10.63
CA ARG A 228 -7.39 -7.96 12.02
C ARG A 228 -7.04 -9.32 12.64
N GLN A 229 -6.49 -10.24 11.84
CA GLN A 229 -6.01 -11.56 12.25
C GLN A 229 -4.51 -11.53 12.60
#